data_764058c959190a8ed83449e8785e5e01
#
_entry.id   764058c959190a8ed83449e8785e5e01
#
_cell.length_a   1.000
_cell.length_b   1.000
_cell.length_c   1.000
_cell.angle_alpha   90.00
_cell.angle_beta   90.00
_cell.angle_gamma   90.00
#
_symmetry.space_group_name_H-M   'P 1'
#
loop_
_entity.id
_entity.type
_entity.pdbx_description
1 polymer ?
#
loop_
_entity_poly.entity_id
_entity_poly.type
_entity_poly.pdbx_seq_one_letter_code
_entity_poly.pdbx_strand_id
1 'polypeptide(L)'
;MNEMKVKPKKAKLNKGDLLFYCVFLAWPVLQFCVFYIGVNFNSILLSFRHNELNPAGTELITRYFTFDSYKEAWDMLWFGDGKRYLAFTFKAYFTTTIIAVPLGLLFAYYIFKKLAGWSAFRVVLFLPSILSGVVVGLIYRYLFDGLKLVIGVNLLDPVEGNLFAVLMFYNVWISFGTNVLMYSNKMSSIPEEIIESAHLDGAVGIREFWYIVLPLTYSTLSVFLITGIAQMFVNQYGVMEMFNFTADGKSVQSIGFWFFAQANQFKKMISLDDVSAAGLPKFAALGVIMTLLTAPIALTIRWALEKYGPSED
;
A
#
# COMPACT_ATOMS: atom_id res chain seq x y z
N MET A 1 38.75 -1.01 29.92
CA MET A 1 39.16 -1.84 28.78
C MET A 1 38.70 -1.10 27.52
N ASN A 2 39.65 -0.50 26.78
CA ASN A 2 39.32 0.31 25.57
C ASN A 2 38.92 -0.63 24.44
N GLU A 3 37.64 -0.60 24.10
CA GLU A 3 37.19 -1.23 22.85
C GLU A 3 37.72 -0.43 21.66
N MET A 4 38.71 -1.05 20.98
CA MET A 4 39.18 -0.54 19.68
C MET A 4 38.05 -0.65 18.66
N LYS A 5 37.35 0.46 18.38
CA LYS A 5 36.44 0.58 17.21
C LYS A 5 37.31 0.39 15.94
N VAL A 6 37.34 -0.82 15.42
CA VAL A 6 37.92 -1.12 14.12
C VAL A 6 37.07 -0.43 13.05
N LYS A 7 37.55 0.71 12.56
CA LYS A 7 36.95 1.37 11.39
C LYS A 7 37.06 0.43 10.19
N PRO A 8 35.97 0.11 9.50
CA PRO A 8 36.03 -0.74 8.30
C PRO A 8 36.97 -0.08 7.29
N LYS A 9 38.03 -0.79 6.88
CA LYS A 9 38.92 -0.37 5.80
C LYS A 9 38.08 -0.21 4.54
N LYS A 10 37.98 1.03 4.02
CA LYS A 10 37.40 1.29 2.69
C LYS A 10 38.18 0.45 1.68
N ALA A 11 37.57 -0.59 1.16
CA ALA A 11 38.17 -1.39 0.08
C ALA A 11 38.42 -0.44 -1.10
N LYS A 12 39.68 -0.36 -1.56
CA LYS A 12 40.04 0.37 -2.78
C LYS A 12 39.45 -0.44 -3.94
N LEU A 13 38.35 0.04 -4.53
CA LEU A 13 37.77 -0.55 -5.74
C LEU A 13 38.83 -0.53 -6.85
N ASN A 14 39.09 -1.71 -7.42
CA ASN A 14 39.95 -1.84 -8.61
C ASN A 14 39.22 -1.21 -9.82
N LYS A 15 39.94 -0.68 -10.81
CA LYS A 15 39.32 -0.04 -12.01
C LYS A 15 38.41 -1.02 -12.74
N GLY A 16 38.70 -2.31 -12.75
CA GLY A 16 37.84 -3.36 -13.32
C GLY A 16 36.49 -3.49 -12.59
N ASP A 17 36.56 -3.51 -11.24
CA ASP A 17 35.36 -3.60 -10.40
C ASP A 17 34.49 -2.35 -10.56
N LEU A 18 35.12 -1.17 -10.64
CA LEU A 18 34.39 0.09 -10.86
C LEU A 18 33.68 0.07 -12.21
N LEU A 19 34.35 -0.36 -13.28
CA LEU A 19 33.76 -0.49 -14.61
C LEU A 19 32.59 -1.46 -14.59
N PHE A 20 32.75 -2.62 -13.96
CA PHE A 20 31.68 -3.61 -13.81
C PHE A 20 30.47 -3.03 -13.12
N TYR A 21 30.63 -2.37 -11.96
CA TYR A 21 29.53 -1.75 -11.24
C TYR A 21 28.86 -0.62 -12.06
N CYS A 22 29.66 0.21 -12.74
CA CYS A 22 29.09 1.27 -13.58
C CYS A 22 28.23 0.71 -14.73
N VAL A 23 28.71 -0.32 -15.42
CA VAL A 23 27.97 -0.94 -16.53
C VAL A 23 26.71 -1.65 -15.99
N PHE A 24 26.84 -2.40 -14.90
CA PHE A 24 25.70 -3.13 -14.31
C PHE A 24 24.61 -2.20 -13.75
N LEU A 25 25.02 -1.10 -13.11
CA LEU A 25 24.09 -0.14 -12.52
C LEU A 25 23.58 0.90 -13.51
N ALA A 26 24.23 1.08 -14.67
CA ALA A 26 23.83 2.09 -15.66
C ALA A 26 22.38 1.94 -16.11
N TRP A 27 21.94 0.70 -16.37
CA TRP A 27 20.57 0.43 -16.81
C TRP A 27 19.52 0.73 -15.74
N PRO A 28 19.58 0.21 -14.49
CA PRO A 28 18.63 0.55 -13.43
C PRO A 28 18.61 2.04 -13.11
N VAL A 29 19.78 2.71 -13.08
CA VAL A 29 19.87 4.15 -12.83
C VAL A 29 19.22 4.95 -13.96
N LEU A 30 19.48 4.61 -15.20
CA LEU A 30 18.85 5.27 -16.35
C LEU A 30 17.33 5.08 -16.33
N GLN A 31 16.89 3.85 -16.09
CA GLN A 31 15.46 3.56 -15.94
C GLN A 31 14.83 4.38 -14.82
N PHE A 32 15.45 4.46 -13.65
CA PHE A 32 14.99 5.28 -12.54
C PHE A 32 14.93 6.77 -12.90
N CYS A 33 15.97 7.31 -13.54
CA CYS A 33 16.00 8.72 -13.94
C CYS A 33 14.88 9.05 -14.96
N VAL A 34 14.68 8.22 -15.97
CA VAL A 34 13.70 8.48 -17.04
C VAL A 34 12.27 8.24 -16.54
N PHE A 35 11.98 7.05 -16.00
CA PHE A 35 10.62 6.64 -15.69
C PHE A 35 10.15 7.09 -14.31
N TYR A 36 11.03 7.29 -13.35
CA TYR A 36 10.63 7.76 -12.03
C TYR A 36 10.81 9.27 -11.88
N ILE A 37 12.04 9.79 -12.04
CA ILE A 37 12.30 11.22 -11.86
C ILE A 37 11.61 12.02 -12.97
N GLY A 38 11.78 11.63 -14.24
CA GLY A 38 11.20 12.36 -15.38
C GLY A 38 9.67 12.41 -15.34
N VAL A 39 9.02 11.28 -15.06
CA VAL A 39 7.55 11.21 -14.98
C VAL A 39 7.01 12.01 -13.79
N ASN A 40 7.61 11.86 -12.60
CA ASN A 40 7.16 12.62 -11.43
C ASN A 40 7.38 14.12 -11.59
N PHE A 41 8.53 14.53 -12.16
CA PHE A 41 8.81 15.93 -12.45
C PHE A 41 7.79 16.51 -13.45
N ASN A 42 7.48 15.78 -14.52
CA ASN A 42 6.45 16.20 -15.47
C ASN A 42 5.06 16.29 -14.82
N SER A 43 4.72 15.37 -13.93
CA SER A 43 3.45 15.40 -13.17
C SER A 43 3.37 16.63 -12.26
N ILE A 44 4.49 16.99 -11.60
CA ILE A 44 4.57 18.22 -10.80
C ILE A 44 4.44 19.45 -11.71
N LEU A 45 5.10 19.50 -12.86
CA LEU A 45 4.95 20.63 -13.80
C LEU A 45 3.51 20.73 -14.33
N LEU A 46 2.87 19.59 -14.59
CA LEU A 46 1.48 19.55 -15.04
C LEU A 46 0.53 20.12 -13.99
N SER A 47 0.79 19.90 -12.70
CA SER A 47 -0.05 20.41 -11.61
C SER A 47 -0.08 21.95 -11.53
N PHE A 48 0.92 22.65 -12.08
CA PHE A 48 0.97 24.10 -12.19
C PHE A 48 0.36 24.66 -13.48
N ARG A 49 -0.26 23.80 -14.29
CA ARG A 49 -1.04 24.23 -15.47
C ARG A 49 -2.52 24.32 -15.07
N HIS A 50 -3.24 25.16 -15.76
CA HIS A 50 -4.68 25.22 -15.70
C HIS A 50 -5.24 25.24 -17.11
N ASN A 51 -6.14 24.33 -17.38
CA ASN A 51 -6.76 24.17 -18.70
C ASN A 51 -8.24 24.58 -18.59
N GLU A 52 -8.63 25.61 -19.33
CA GLU A 52 -10.02 26.06 -19.48
C GLU A 52 -10.47 25.84 -20.91
N LEU A 53 -11.75 25.54 -21.08
CA LEU A 53 -12.36 25.58 -22.41
C LEU A 53 -12.69 27.02 -22.79
N ASN A 54 -12.47 27.37 -24.04
CA ASN A 54 -12.96 28.64 -24.55
C ASN A 54 -14.51 28.71 -24.42
N PRO A 55 -15.12 29.89 -24.43
CA PRO A 55 -16.59 30.02 -24.29
C PRO A 55 -17.40 29.25 -25.34
N ALA A 56 -16.80 28.91 -26.47
CA ALA A 56 -17.41 28.08 -27.51
C ALA A 56 -17.27 26.58 -27.27
N GLY A 57 -16.47 26.15 -26.28
CA GLY A 57 -16.24 24.74 -25.94
C GLY A 57 -15.38 23.95 -26.96
N THR A 58 -14.72 24.63 -27.89
CA THR A 58 -14.02 24.02 -29.02
C THR A 58 -12.51 23.94 -28.86
N GLU A 59 -11.93 24.81 -28.04
CA GLU A 59 -10.48 24.90 -27.87
C GLU A 59 -10.06 24.98 -26.40
N LEU A 60 -8.91 24.37 -26.09
CA LEU A 60 -8.28 24.40 -24.77
C LEU A 60 -7.39 25.64 -24.65
N ILE A 61 -7.68 26.49 -23.67
CA ILE A 61 -6.80 27.58 -23.25
C ILE A 61 -5.97 27.09 -22.07
N THR A 62 -4.66 26.94 -22.26
CA THR A 62 -3.73 26.50 -21.22
C THR A 62 -3.02 27.71 -20.59
N ARG A 63 -3.18 27.88 -19.29
CA ARG A 63 -2.39 28.82 -18.47
C ARG A 63 -1.28 28.06 -17.76
N TYR A 64 -0.09 28.59 -17.77
CA TYR A 64 1.09 28.00 -17.13
C TYR A 64 1.42 28.73 -15.83
N PHE A 65 1.99 28.01 -14.87
CA PHE A 65 2.44 28.53 -13.57
C PHE A 65 1.32 29.18 -12.74
N THR A 66 0.15 28.53 -12.71
CA THR A 66 -0.99 28.97 -11.91
C THR A 66 -1.26 27.97 -10.76
N PHE A 67 -1.94 28.45 -9.72
CA PHE A 67 -2.41 27.64 -8.61
C PHE A 67 -3.91 27.29 -8.71
N ASP A 68 -4.56 27.63 -9.81
CA ASP A 68 -5.99 27.42 -9.98
C ASP A 68 -6.35 25.94 -9.91
N SER A 69 -5.54 25.06 -10.53
CA SER A 69 -5.72 23.60 -10.44
C SER A 69 -5.59 23.05 -9.01
N TYR A 70 -4.73 23.67 -8.18
CA TYR A 70 -4.64 23.31 -6.75
C TYR A 70 -5.87 23.73 -5.98
N LYS A 71 -6.42 24.91 -6.27
CA LYS A 71 -7.65 25.40 -5.65
C LYS A 71 -8.83 24.49 -6.00
N GLU A 72 -8.99 24.17 -7.28
CA GLU A 72 -10.03 23.24 -7.73
C GLU A 72 -9.87 21.83 -7.13
N ALA A 73 -8.65 21.34 -7.04
CA ALA A 73 -8.36 20.04 -6.44
C ALA A 73 -8.69 20.02 -4.94
N TRP A 74 -8.38 21.13 -4.25
CA TRP A 74 -8.72 21.31 -2.84
C TRP A 74 -10.24 21.37 -2.62
N ASP A 75 -10.94 22.14 -3.44
CA ASP A 75 -12.39 22.25 -3.38
C ASP A 75 -13.08 20.91 -3.66
N MET A 76 -12.58 20.16 -4.64
CA MET A 76 -13.05 18.80 -4.95
C MET A 76 -12.85 17.84 -3.77
N LEU A 77 -11.73 17.96 -3.05
CA LEU A 77 -11.41 17.12 -1.92
C LEU A 77 -12.29 17.40 -0.70
N TRP A 78 -12.53 18.69 -0.38
CA TRP A 78 -13.21 19.09 0.85
C TRP A 78 -14.70 19.39 0.70
N PHE A 79 -15.11 19.96 -0.42
CA PHE A 79 -16.50 20.36 -0.66
C PHE A 79 -17.23 19.42 -1.60
N GLY A 80 -16.50 18.54 -2.32
CA GLY A 80 -17.07 17.48 -3.15
C GLY A 80 -17.13 16.13 -2.43
N ASP A 81 -17.20 15.06 -3.24
CA ASP A 81 -17.22 13.66 -2.75
C ASP A 81 -15.88 13.21 -2.16
N GLY A 82 -14.81 13.95 -2.37
CA GLY A 82 -13.45 13.60 -1.94
C GLY A 82 -13.31 13.36 -0.44
N LYS A 83 -14.01 14.17 0.39
CA LYS A 83 -14.03 13.98 1.86
C LYS A 83 -14.57 12.61 2.26
N ARG A 84 -15.59 12.13 1.55
CA ARG A 84 -16.18 10.81 1.80
C ARG A 84 -15.24 9.68 1.41
N TYR A 85 -14.53 9.82 0.28
CA TYR A 85 -13.53 8.86 -0.18
C TYR A 85 -12.30 8.84 0.73
N LEU A 86 -11.87 9.99 1.24
CA LEU A 86 -10.83 10.10 2.27
C LEU A 86 -11.24 9.36 3.54
N ALA A 87 -12.44 9.64 4.07
CA ALA A 87 -12.94 9.01 5.28
C ALA A 87 -13.02 7.48 5.12
N PHE A 88 -13.50 7.00 3.96
CA PHE A 88 -13.49 5.57 3.64
C PHE A 88 -12.07 5.00 3.62
N THR A 89 -11.13 5.69 2.96
CA THR A 89 -9.74 5.24 2.84
C THR A 89 -9.07 5.11 4.21
N PHE A 90 -9.22 6.12 5.08
CA PHE A 90 -8.71 6.07 6.45
C PHE A 90 -9.34 4.92 7.25
N LYS A 91 -10.68 4.82 7.22
CA LYS A 91 -11.40 3.76 7.92
C LYS A 91 -10.98 2.38 7.42
N ALA A 92 -10.84 2.18 6.11
CA ALA A 92 -10.40 0.94 5.52
C ALA A 92 -8.96 0.58 5.92
N TYR A 93 -8.03 1.53 5.82
CA TYR A 93 -6.64 1.34 6.19
C TYR A 93 -6.49 0.92 7.66
N PHE A 94 -7.07 1.70 8.57
CA PHE A 94 -6.93 1.41 10.01
C PHE A 94 -7.62 0.10 10.39
N THR A 95 -8.82 -0.16 9.88
CA THR A 95 -9.53 -1.43 10.17
C THR A 95 -8.73 -2.62 9.67
N THR A 96 -8.25 -2.58 8.43
CA THR A 96 -7.44 -3.67 7.85
C THR A 96 -6.14 -3.85 8.63
N THR A 97 -5.41 -2.77 8.95
CA THR A 97 -4.13 -2.85 9.65
C THR A 97 -4.28 -3.38 11.07
N ILE A 98 -5.26 -2.87 11.83
CA ILE A 98 -5.52 -3.30 13.22
C ILE A 98 -5.86 -4.79 13.30
N ILE A 99 -6.51 -5.34 12.28
CA ILE A 99 -6.87 -6.76 12.25
C ILE A 99 -5.76 -7.60 11.63
N ALA A 100 -5.24 -7.19 10.45
CA ALA A 100 -4.30 -8.00 9.68
C ALA A 100 -2.92 -8.13 10.33
N VAL A 101 -2.43 -7.09 11.00
CA VAL A 101 -1.08 -7.11 11.60
C VAL A 101 -1.02 -8.08 12.79
N PRO A 102 -1.89 -8.00 13.82
CA PRO A 102 -1.83 -8.96 14.93
C PRO A 102 -2.09 -10.39 14.48
N LEU A 103 -3.10 -10.62 13.63
CA LEU A 103 -3.37 -11.95 13.10
C LEU A 103 -2.22 -12.50 12.26
N GLY A 104 -1.63 -11.64 11.42
CA GLY A 104 -0.47 -12.01 10.60
C GLY A 104 0.74 -12.40 11.44
N LEU A 105 1.03 -11.66 12.52
CA LEU A 105 2.09 -11.99 13.47
C LEU A 105 1.83 -13.31 14.20
N LEU A 106 0.59 -13.56 14.66
CA LEU A 106 0.22 -14.81 15.33
C LEU A 106 0.31 -16.01 14.38
N PHE A 107 -0.13 -15.87 13.14
CA PHE A 107 -0.02 -16.92 12.12
C PHE A 107 1.43 -17.17 11.72
N ALA A 108 2.24 -16.11 11.62
CA ALA A 108 3.67 -16.26 11.40
C ALA A 108 4.37 -17.00 12.55
N TYR A 109 4.01 -16.69 13.79
CA TYR A 109 4.52 -17.38 14.97
C TYR A 109 4.10 -18.85 15.00
N TYR A 110 2.85 -19.16 14.62
CA TYR A 110 2.37 -20.54 14.48
C TYR A 110 3.24 -21.34 13.49
N ILE A 111 3.58 -20.73 12.35
CA ILE A 111 4.43 -21.35 11.32
C ILE A 111 5.87 -21.47 11.81
N PHE A 112 6.40 -20.44 12.49
CA PHE A 112 7.75 -20.42 13.06
C PHE A 112 7.95 -21.56 14.06
N LYS A 113 6.98 -21.79 14.95
CA LYS A 113 7.01 -22.89 15.93
C LYS A 113 6.78 -24.27 15.31
N LYS A 114 6.55 -24.36 14.01
CA LYS A 114 6.26 -25.61 13.28
C LYS A 114 5.17 -26.46 13.95
N LEU A 115 4.10 -25.81 14.42
CA LEU A 115 2.98 -26.50 15.08
C LEU A 115 2.26 -27.42 14.09
N ALA A 116 1.39 -28.33 14.59
CA ALA A 116 0.74 -29.34 13.76
C ALA A 116 0.09 -28.76 12.48
N GLY A 117 0.42 -29.29 11.31
CA GLY A 117 -0.13 -28.82 10.04
C GLY A 117 0.44 -27.47 9.51
N TRP A 118 1.48 -26.92 10.12
CA TRP A 118 2.08 -25.63 9.73
C TRP A 118 2.40 -25.50 8.23
N SER A 119 2.82 -26.59 7.59
CA SER A 119 3.19 -26.59 6.18
C SER A 119 1.96 -26.38 5.28
N ALA A 120 0.88 -27.13 5.54
CA ALA A 120 -0.38 -26.97 4.81
C ALA A 120 -1.01 -25.59 5.07
N PHE A 121 -0.97 -25.14 6.34
CA PHE A 121 -1.46 -23.82 6.75
C PHE A 121 -0.73 -22.69 6.03
N ARG A 122 0.60 -22.76 5.92
CA ARG A 122 1.43 -21.81 5.16
C ARG A 122 0.99 -21.74 3.69
N VAL A 123 0.78 -22.88 3.04
CA VAL A 123 0.36 -22.95 1.63
C VAL A 123 -1.04 -22.34 1.44
N VAL A 124 -2.00 -22.68 2.31
CA VAL A 124 -3.37 -22.14 2.24
C VAL A 124 -3.40 -20.63 2.43
N LEU A 125 -2.63 -20.08 3.38
CA LEU A 125 -2.56 -18.64 3.59
C LEU A 125 -1.88 -17.90 2.44
N PHE A 126 -0.91 -18.54 1.77
CA PHE A 126 -0.18 -17.92 0.68
C PHE A 126 -0.90 -18.03 -0.67
N LEU A 127 -1.81 -18.99 -0.83
CA LEU A 127 -2.50 -19.27 -2.09
C LEU A 127 -3.18 -18.02 -2.70
N PRO A 128 -3.91 -17.17 -1.95
CA PRO A 128 -4.56 -15.99 -2.51
C PRO A 128 -3.57 -14.98 -3.11
N SER A 129 -2.36 -14.88 -2.57
CA SER A 129 -1.35 -13.92 -3.04
C SER A 129 -0.64 -14.35 -4.33
N ILE A 130 -0.74 -15.63 -4.73
CA ILE A 130 -0.18 -16.15 -5.98
C ILE A 130 -1.14 -15.91 -7.15
N LEU A 131 -2.44 -15.91 -6.87
CA LEU A 131 -3.46 -15.72 -7.89
C LEU A 131 -3.55 -14.23 -8.29
N SER A 132 -3.98 -13.99 -9.53
CA SER A 132 -4.30 -12.62 -9.96
C SER A 132 -5.40 -12.03 -9.06
N GLY A 133 -5.20 -10.79 -8.57
CA GLY A 133 -6.18 -10.09 -7.74
C GLY A 133 -7.57 -10.02 -8.39
N VAL A 134 -7.63 -9.86 -9.72
CA VAL A 134 -8.89 -9.88 -10.47
C VAL A 134 -9.60 -11.23 -10.35
N VAL A 135 -8.86 -12.33 -10.48
CA VAL A 135 -9.43 -13.68 -10.37
C VAL A 135 -9.93 -13.94 -8.95
N VAL A 136 -9.13 -13.59 -7.94
CA VAL A 136 -9.53 -13.75 -6.53
C VAL A 136 -10.74 -12.88 -6.21
N GLY A 137 -10.76 -11.63 -6.68
CA GLY A 137 -11.90 -10.74 -6.51
C GLY A 137 -13.19 -11.26 -7.15
N LEU A 138 -13.10 -11.84 -8.36
CA LEU A 138 -14.23 -12.47 -9.03
C LEU A 138 -14.74 -13.72 -8.28
N ILE A 139 -13.82 -14.59 -7.84
CA ILE A 139 -14.19 -15.78 -7.02
C ILE A 139 -14.91 -15.32 -5.75
N TYR A 140 -14.37 -14.31 -5.09
CA TYR A 140 -14.93 -13.75 -3.87
C TYR A 140 -16.33 -13.16 -4.11
N ARG A 141 -16.50 -12.39 -5.19
CA ARG A 141 -17.81 -11.86 -5.59
C ARG A 141 -18.84 -12.95 -5.84
N TYR A 142 -18.48 -13.97 -6.65
CA TYR A 142 -19.40 -15.08 -6.93
C TYR A 142 -19.74 -15.89 -5.68
N LEU A 143 -18.81 -16.00 -4.72
CA LEU A 143 -19.10 -16.62 -3.42
C LEU A 143 -20.21 -15.85 -2.69
N PHE A 144 -20.15 -14.52 -2.65
CA PHE A 144 -21.16 -13.70 -1.96
C PHE A 144 -22.49 -13.64 -2.74
N ASP A 145 -22.43 -13.64 -4.07
CA ASP A 145 -23.64 -13.77 -4.92
C ASP A 145 -24.33 -15.13 -4.69
N GLY A 146 -23.56 -16.21 -4.53
CA GLY A 146 -24.08 -17.52 -4.14
C GLY A 146 -24.66 -17.55 -2.72
N LEU A 147 -23.99 -16.90 -1.76
CA LEU A 147 -24.48 -16.79 -0.38
C LEU A 147 -25.81 -16.03 -0.30
N LYS A 148 -26.05 -15.04 -1.17
CA LYS A 148 -27.33 -14.35 -1.28
C LYS A 148 -28.50 -15.32 -1.49
N LEU A 149 -28.30 -16.37 -2.28
CA LEU A 149 -29.33 -17.41 -2.53
C LEU A 149 -29.68 -18.22 -1.28
N VAL A 150 -28.70 -18.37 -0.37
CA VAL A 150 -28.86 -19.17 0.86
C VAL A 150 -29.38 -18.32 2.03
N ILE A 151 -28.84 -17.11 2.18
CA ILE A 151 -29.11 -16.24 3.33
C ILE A 151 -30.29 -15.27 3.05
N GLY A 152 -30.62 -15.02 1.77
CA GLY A 152 -31.66 -14.10 1.36
C GLY A 152 -31.29 -12.61 1.43
N VAL A 153 -30.07 -12.29 1.89
CA VAL A 153 -29.56 -10.93 2.02
C VAL A 153 -28.39 -10.71 1.08
N ASN A 154 -28.37 -9.60 0.34
CA ASN A 154 -27.24 -9.21 -0.50
C ASN A 154 -26.18 -8.51 0.34
N LEU A 155 -25.18 -9.27 0.80
CA LEU A 155 -24.08 -8.73 1.62
C LEU A 155 -23.19 -7.74 0.85
N LEU A 156 -23.21 -7.76 -0.47
CA LEU A 156 -22.50 -6.80 -1.33
C LEU A 156 -23.31 -5.52 -1.59
N ASP A 157 -24.53 -5.44 -1.08
CA ASP A 157 -25.31 -4.23 -1.19
C ASP A 157 -24.86 -3.21 -0.15
N PRO A 158 -24.60 -1.94 -0.53
CA PRO A 158 -24.17 -0.91 0.40
C PRO A 158 -25.27 -0.44 1.37
N VAL A 159 -26.53 -0.73 1.10
CA VAL A 159 -27.70 -0.30 1.90
C VAL A 159 -28.26 -1.45 2.72
N GLU A 160 -28.54 -2.59 2.07
CA GLU A 160 -29.14 -3.76 2.72
C GLU A 160 -28.10 -4.69 3.34
N GLY A 161 -26.88 -4.70 2.78
CA GLY A 161 -25.77 -5.53 3.21
C GLY A 161 -24.76 -4.78 4.07
N ASN A 162 -23.65 -5.47 4.36
CA ASN A 162 -22.51 -4.86 5.04
C ASN A 162 -21.28 -4.89 4.12
N LEU A 163 -21.38 -4.18 3.00
CA LEU A 163 -20.32 -4.11 1.99
C LEU A 163 -18.97 -3.73 2.58
N PHE A 164 -18.93 -2.81 3.55
CA PHE A 164 -17.68 -2.42 4.21
C PHE A 164 -17.01 -3.61 4.91
N ALA A 165 -17.76 -4.40 5.69
CA ALA A 165 -17.20 -5.56 6.37
C ALA A 165 -16.72 -6.63 5.38
N VAL A 166 -17.45 -6.86 4.30
CA VAL A 166 -17.08 -7.78 3.23
C VAL A 166 -15.77 -7.36 2.56
N LEU A 167 -15.61 -6.08 2.24
CA LEU A 167 -14.37 -5.51 1.69
C LEU A 167 -13.21 -5.63 2.68
N MET A 168 -13.44 -5.35 3.97
CA MET A 168 -12.39 -5.45 4.99
C MET A 168 -11.95 -6.89 5.19
N PHE A 169 -12.88 -7.85 5.21
CA PHE A 169 -12.53 -9.28 5.26
C PHE A 169 -11.68 -9.70 4.06
N TYR A 170 -12.05 -9.29 2.84
CA TYR A 170 -11.24 -9.52 1.64
C TYR A 170 -9.82 -8.96 1.78
N ASN A 171 -9.68 -7.71 2.21
CA ASN A 171 -8.37 -7.06 2.36
C ASN A 171 -7.49 -7.74 3.42
N VAL A 172 -8.07 -8.09 4.56
CA VAL A 172 -7.37 -8.83 5.62
C VAL A 172 -6.91 -10.19 5.10
N TRP A 173 -7.80 -10.93 4.45
CA TRP A 173 -7.50 -12.26 3.92
C TRP A 173 -6.39 -12.25 2.87
N ILE A 174 -6.46 -11.33 1.88
CA ILE A 174 -5.45 -11.27 0.81
C ILE A 174 -4.08 -10.78 1.32
N SER A 175 -4.06 -9.99 2.40
CA SER A 175 -2.82 -9.49 2.99
C SER A 175 -2.02 -10.57 3.74
N PHE A 176 -2.65 -11.65 4.18
CA PHE A 176 -1.98 -12.68 4.96
C PHE A 176 -0.84 -13.35 4.22
N GLY A 177 -1.00 -13.66 2.92
CA GLY A 177 0.00 -14.39 2.15
C GLY A 177 1.39 -13.78 2.28
N THR A 178 1.52 -12.52 1.89
CA THR A 178 2.81 -11.81 1.90
C THR A 178 3.26 -11.48 3.32
N ASN A 179 2.36 -10.96 4.17
CA ASN A 179 2.72 -10.51 5.52
C ASN A 179 3.17 -11.68 6.40
N VAL A 180 2.41 -12.77 6.42
CA VAL A 180 2.73 -13.97 7.21
C VAL A 180 4.05 -14.58 6.76
N LEU A 181 4.29 -14.64 5.44
CA LEU A 181 5.53 -15.17 4.91
C LEU A 181 6.74 -14.34 5.36
N MET A 182 6.64 -13.01 5.27
CA MET A 182 7.73 -12.11 5.64
C MET A 182 8.00 -12.15 7.15
N TYR A 183 6.96 -12.10 7.98
CA TYR A 183 7.12 -12.23 9.44
C TYR A 183 7.69 -13.59 9.83
N SER A 184 7.20 -14.69 9.26
CA SER A 184 7.73 -16.02 9.57
C SER A 184 9.19 -16.20 9.14
N ASN A 185 9.58 -15.60 8.01
CA ASN A 185 10.97 -15.61 7.57
C ASN A 185 11.89 -14.82 8.53
N LYS A 186 11.46 -13.63 8.97
CA LYS A 186 12.20 -12.85 9.98
C LYS A 186 12.30 -13.60 11.31
N MET A 187 11.20 -14.19 11.78
CA MET A 187 11.21 -15.03 12.99
C MET A 187 12.15 -16.21 12.86
N SER A 188 12.20 -16.86 11.69
CA SER A 188 13.11 -17.99 11.42
C SER A 188 14.57 -17.59 11.31
N SER A 189 14.89 -16.29 11.20
CA SER A 189 16.26 -15.80 11.23
C SER A 189 16.78 -15.52 12.65
N ILE A 190 15.94 -15.66 13.68
CA ILE A 190 16.35 -15.53 15.08
C ILE A 190 17.25 -16.73 15.42
N PRO A 191 18.46 -16.50 15.97
CA PRO A 191 19.35 -17.59 16.39
C PRO A 191 18.69 -18.52 17.41
N GLU A 192 18.88 -19.83 17.24
CA GLU A 192 18.26 -20.85 18.10
C GLU A 192 18.72 -20.72 19.55
N GLU A 193 19.97 -20.29 19.76
CA GLU A 193 20.56 -20.06 21.08
C GLU A 193 19.75 -19.02 21.90
N ILE A 194 19.19 -17.99 21.24
CA ILE A 194 18.35 -16.99 21.92
C ILE A 194 17.03 -17.62 22.39
N ILE A 195 16.45 -18.48 21.57
CA ILE A 195 15.20 -19.17 21.90
C ILE A 195 15.42 -20.20 23.01
N GLU A 196 16.52 -20.96 22.97
CA GLU A 196 16.89 -21.92 24.01
C GLU A 196 17.16 -21.22 25.35
N SER A 197 17.93 -20.13 25.32
CA SER A 197 18.19 -19.32 26.52
C SER A 197 16.87 -18.79 27.14
N ALA A 198 15.97 -18.27 26.32
CA ALA A 198 14.67 -17.82 26.77
C ALA A 198 13.81 -18.95 27.40
N HIS A 199 13.91 -20.16 26.86
CA HIS A 199 13.25 -21.33 27.44
C HIS A 199 13.82 -21.70 28.81
N LEU A 200 15.14 -21.60 29.01
CA LEU A 200 15.79 -21.83 30.31
C LEU A 200 15.31 -20.81 31.35
N ASP A 201 15.05 -19.57 30.92
CA ASP A 201 14.48 -18.50 31.76
C ASP A 201 12.95 -18.62 31.97
N GLY A 202 12.32 -19.68 31.44
CA GLY A 202 10.88 -19.94 31.57
C GLY A 202 9.99 -19.12 30.62
N ALA A 203 10.57 -18.43 29.62
CA ALA A 203 9.81 -17.73 28.58
C ALA A 203 9.40 -18.72 27.48
N VAL A 204 8.22 -19.36 27.63
CA VAL A 204 7.69 -20.36 26.67
C VAL A 204 6.36 -19.88 26.09
N GLY A 205 6.07 -20.23 24.85
CA GLY A 205 4.79 -19.97 24.17
C GLY A 205 4.49 -18.49 24.03
N ILE A 206 3.37 -18.02 24.58
CA ILE A 206 2.95 -16.62 24.44
C ILE A 206 3.92 -15.62 25.09
N ARG A 207 4.63 -16.02 26.14
CA ARG A 207 5.68 -15.18 26.77
C ARG A 207 6.89 -15.04 25.85
N GLU A 208 7.35 -16.14 25.23
CA GLU A 208 8.39 -16.12 24.21
C GLU A 208 8.00 -15.18 23.06
N PHE A 209 6.76 -15.27 22.57
CA PHE A 209 6.27 -14.41 21.50
C PHE A 209 6.38 -12.92 21.84
N TRP A 210 5.86 -12.50 23.02
CA TRP A 210 5.80 -11.09 23.38
C TRP A 210 7.14 -10.49 23.78
N TYR A 211 7.99 -11.24 24.49
CA TYR A 211 9.22 -10.69 25.06
C TYR A 211 10.46 -10.93 24.21
N ILE A 212 10.46 -11.92 23.33
CA ILE A 212 11.63 -12.30 22.50
C ILE A 212 11.32 -12.12 21.02
N VAL A 213 10.33 -12.85 20.51
CA VAL A 213 10.12 -12.94 19.07
C VAL A 213 9.58 -11.62 18.48
N LEU A 214 8.61 -10.99 19.12
CA LEU A 214 8.02 -9.75 18.65
C LEU A 214 9.02 -8.57 18.62
N PRO A 215 9.81 -8.32 19.68
CA PRO A 215 10.86 -7.30 19.64
C PRO A 215 11.91 -7.54 18.55
N LEU A 216 12.36 -8.78 18.36
CA LEU A 216 13.34 -9.13 17.32
C LEU A 216 12.76 -9.12 15.89
N THR A 217 11.43 -9.12 15.76
CA THR A 217 10.71 -9.01 14.48
C THR A 217 10.29 -7.57 14.18
N TYR A 218 10.49 -6.65 15.12
CA TYR A 218 9.97 -5.29 15.08
C TYR A 218 10.44 -4.48 13.86
N SER A 219 11.67 -4.66 13.41
CA SER A 219 12.18 -3.99 12.21
C SER A 219 11.33 -4.30 10.97
N THR A 220 10.99 -5.57 10.78
CA THR A 220 10.12 -6.00 9.66
C THR A 220 8.71 -5.43 9.83
N LEU A 221 8.15 -5.47 11.04
CA LEU A 221 6.85 -4.86 11.35
C LEU A 221 6.84 -3.36 11.03
N SER A 222 7.87 -2.63 11.44
CA SER A 222 8.00 -1.19 11.19
C SER A 222 8.02 -0.87 9.70
N VAL A 223 8.76 -1.63 8.91
CA VAL A 223 8.81 -1.46 7.44
C VAL A 223 7.43 -1.65 6.82
N PHE A 224 6.67 -2.67 7.24
CA PHE A 224 5.31 -2.90 6.73
C PHE A 224 4.35 -1.78 7.12
N LEU A 225 4.40 -1.29 8.34
CA LEU A 225 3.56 -0.18 8.80
C LEU A 225 3.86 1.11 8.02
N ILE A 226 5.14 1.46 7.84
CA ILE A 226 5.54 2.66 7.10
C ILE A 226 5.13 2.54 5.62
N THR A 227 5.39 1.39 4.99
CA THR A 227 5.02 1.14 3.60
C THR A 227 3.50 1.16 3.41
N GLY A 228 2.76 0.58 4.35
CA GLY A 228 1.30 0.59 4.35
C GLY A 228 0.72 2.01 4.37
N ILE A 229 1.28 2.89 5.21
CA ILE A 229 0.89 4.31 5.26
C ILE A 229 1.24 5.02 3.96
N ALA A 230 2.43 4.79 3.42
CA ALA A 230 2.85 5.40 2.16
C ALA A 230 1.93 5.00 0.99
N GLN A 231 1.37 3.79 1.02
CA GLN A 231 0.47 3.27 -0.02
C GLN A 231 -1.01 3.48 0.27
N MET A 232 -1.37 4.03 1.42
CA MET A 232 -2.76 4.14 1.89
C MET A 232 -3.69 4.79 0.87
N PHE A 233 -3.24 5.86 0.21
CA PHE A 233 -4.05 6.60 -0.77
C PHE A 233 -3.99 6.03 -2.19
N VAL A 234 -3.07 5.13 -2.47
CA VAL A 234 -2.96 4.43 -3.77
C VAL A 234 -3.79 3.15 -3.76
N ASN A 235 -3.97 2.56 -2.58
CA ASN A 235 -4.68 1.29 -2.43
C ASN A 235 -6.17 1.44 -2.74
N GLN A 236 -6.70 0.50 -3.51
CA GLN A 236 -8.09 0.47 -3.95
C GLN A 236 -9.00 -0.35 -3.02
N TYR A 237 -8.42 -1.07 -2.07
CA TYR A 237 -9.11 -1.87 -1.05
C TYR A 237 -10.12 -2.88 -1.61
N GLY A 238 -9.79 -3.55 -2.71
CA GLY A 238 -10.61 -4.58 -3.33
C GLY A 238 -11.85 -4.06 -4.09
N VAL A 239 -12.05 -2.74 -4.12
CA VAL A 239 -13.22 -2.15 -4.80
C VAL A 239 -13.17 -2.41 -6.30
N MET A 240 -11.99 -2.30 -6.91
CA MET A 240 -11.79 -2.54 -8.34
C MET A 240 -12.08 -4.00 -8.73
N GLU A 241 -11.52 -4.92 -7.96
CA GLU A 241 -11.60 -6.35 -8.21
C GLU A 241 -13.03 -6.86 -8.10
N MET A 242 -13.81 -6.33 -7.16
CA MET A 242 -15.19 -6.78 -6.92
C MET A 242 -16.23 -6.14 -7.84
N PHE A 243 -16.04 -4.89 -8.25
CA PHE A 243 -17.08 -4.15 -8.99
C PHE A 243 -16.76 -3.92 -10.47
N ASN A 244 -15.68 -4.52 -11.01
CA ASN A 244 -15.34 -4.50 -12.45
C ASN A 244 -15.48 -3.11 -13.09
N PHE A 245 -14.92 -2.07 -12.46
CA PHE A 245 -14.93 -0.68 -12.98
C PHE A 245 -16.33 -0.01 -13.10
N THR A 246 -17.40 -0.73 -12.87
CA THR A 246 -18.77 -0.21 -12.90
C THR A 246 -19.24 0.08 -11.47
N ALA A 247 -18.49 0.90 -10.74
CA ALA A 247 -18.96 1.26 -9.42
C ALA A 247 -20.11 2.26 -9.52
N ASP A 248 -21.32 1.78 -9.65
CA ASP A 248 -22.53 2.50 -9.19
C ASP A 248 -22.49 2.70 -7.65
N GLY A 249 -21.49 2.11 -7.01
CA GLY A 249 -21.19 2.24 -5.60
C GLY A 249 -20.65 3.61 -5.21
N LYS A 250 -21.38 4.67 -5.49
CA LYS A 250 -21.10 6.04 -5.01
C LYS A 250 -20.88 6.12 -3.50
N SER A 251 -21.26 5.07 -2.77
CA SER A 251 -21.16 5.01 -1.32
C SER A 251 -19.85 4.42 -0.78
N VAL A 252 -19.08 3.67 -1.57
CA VAL A 252 -17.93 2.88 -1.11
C VAL A 252 -16.77 3.00 -2.10
N GLN A 253 -16.15 4.16 -2.14
CA GLN A 253 -14.99 4.38 -2.99
C GLN A 253 -13.80 4.84 -2.14
N SER A 254 -12.63 4.18 -2.34
CA SER A 254 -11.37 4.72 -1.82
C SER A 254 -10.87 5.85 -2.72
N ILE A 255 -10.04 6.72 -2.18
CA ILE A 255 -9.33 7.75 -2.96
C ILE A 255 -8.56 7.10 -4.10
N GLY A 256 -7.86 5.99 -3.86
CA GLY A 256 -7.10 5.27 -4.88
C GLY A 256 -7.97 4.76 -6.01
N PHE A 257 -9.14 4.18 -5.71
CA PHE A 257 -10.08 3.74 -6.73
C PHE A 257 -10.67 4.92 -7.52
N TRP A 258 -11.03 5.99 -6.84
CA TRP A 258 -11.55 7.19 -7.49
C TRP A 258 -10.53 7.80 -8.46
N PHE A 259 -9.26 7.94 -8.07
CA PHE A 259 -8.18 8.36 -8.97
C PHE A 259 -8.06 7.46 -10.20
N PHE A 260 -8.07 6.17 -9.97
CA PHE A 260 -7.98 5.18 -11.05
C PHE A 260 -9.17 5.28 -12.02
N ALA A 261 -10.39 5.41 -11.49
CA ALA A 261 -11.60 5.55 -12.31
C ALA A 261 -11.56 6.82 -13.17
N GLN A 262 -11.12 7.94 -12.59
CA GLN A 262 -10.95 9.19 -13.32
C GLN A 262 -9.86 9.10 -14.39
N ALA A 263 -8.70 8.53 -14.06
CA ALA A 263 -7.63 8.33 -15.04
C ALA A 263 -8.09 7.48 -16.24
N ASN A 264 -8.88 6.44 -16.00
CA ASN A 264 -9.44 5.63 -17.08
C ASN A 264 -10.49 6.37 -17.91
N GLN A 265 -11.31 7.23 -17.30
CA GLN A 265 -12.22 8.08 -18.06
C GLN A 265 -11.45 9.02 -18.97
N PHE A 266 -10.41 9.71 -18.46
CA PHE A 266 -9.56 10.58 -19.29
C PHE A 266 -8.87 9.81 -20.42
N LYS A 267 -8.35 8.62 -20.16
CA LYS A 267 -7.72 7.80 -21.20
C LYS A 267 -8.68 7.45 -22.34
N LYS A 268 -9.93 7.15 -22.03
CA LYS A 268 -10.97 6.89 -23.03
C LYS A 268 -11.34 8.16 -23.83
N MET A 269 -11.35 9.30 -23.16
CA MET A 269 -11.71 10.59 -23.77
C MET A 269 -10.58 11.15 -24.64
N ILE A 270 -9.31 11.07 -24.22
CA ILE A 270 -8.14 11.51 -25.01
C ILE A 270 -8.05 10.77 -26.35
N SER A 271 -8.58 9.56 -26.44
CA SER A 271 -8.67 8.85 -27.72
C SER A 271 -9.73 9.40 -28.67
N LEU A 272 -10.56 10.35 -28.22
CA LEU A 272 -11.68 10.91 -28.98
C LEU A 272 -11.49 12.39 -29.33
N ASP A 273 -10.94 13.22 -28.38
CA ASP A 273 -10.71 14.66 -28.60
C ASP A 273 -9.75 15.25 -27.57
N ASP A 274 -8.90 16.23 -27.99
CA ASP A 274 -7.96 16.96 -27.11
C ASP A 274 -8.65 17.75 -25.98
N VAL A 275 -9.91 18.09 -26.17
CA VAL A 275 -10.75 18.84 -25.21
C VAL A 275 -10.92 18.11 -23.87
N SER A 276 -10.87 16.79 -23.89
CA SER A 276 -11.03 15.98 -22.67
C SER A 276 -9.79 15.98 -21.76
N ALA A 277 -8.67 16.48 -22.22
CA ALA A 277 -7.45 16.65 -21.42
C ALA A 277 -7.54 17.82 -20.40
N ALA A 278 -8.63 18.62 -20.41
CA ALA A 278 -8.80 19.77 -19.55
C ALA A 278 -8.66 19.46 -18.05
N GLY A 279 -9.12 18.30 -17.62
CA GLY A 279 -9.06 17.89 -16.21
C GLY A 279 -7.74 17.36 -15.70
N LEU A 280 -6.78 17.03 -16.57
CA LEU A 280 -5.51 16.39 -16.16
C LEU A 280 -4.70 17.22 -15.14
N PRO A 281 -4.53 18.56 -15.30
CA PRO A 281 -3.78 19.37 -14.34
C PRO A 281 -4.34 19.32 -12.92
N LYS A 282 -5.67 19.32 -12.78
CA LYS A 282 -6.36 19.21 -11.50
C LYS A 282 -6.07 17.89 -10.79
N PHE A 283 -6.06 16.76 -11.52
CA PHE A 283 -5.69 15.47 -10.92
C PHE A 283 -4.21 15.37 -10.61
N ALA A 284 -3.34 15.98 -11.40
CA ALA A 284 -1.92 16.11 -11.06
C ALA A 284 -1.73 16.92 -9.77
N ALA A 285 -2.41 18.05 -9.63
CA ALA A 285 -2.41 18.87 -8.42
C ALA A 285 -2.93 18.09 -7.20
N LEU A 286 -4.01 17.32 -7.38
CA LEU A 286 -4.55 16.46 -6.32
C LEU A 286 -3.57 15.38 -5.89
N GLY A 287 -2.84 14.75 -6.83
CA GLY A 287 -1.77 13.79 -6.52
C GLY A 287 -0.63 14.42 -5.70
N VAL A 288 -0.22 15.66 -6.03
CA VAL A 288 0.78 16.40 -5.25
C VAL A 288 0.25 16.71 -3.85
N ILE A 289 -1.01 17.17 -3.70
CA ILE A 289 -1.65 17.40 -2.39
C ILE A 289 -1.64 16.12 -1.56
N MET A 290 -2.03 14.98 -2.13
CA MET A 290 -2.02 13.70 -1.43
C MET A 290 -0.61 13.31 -0.99
N THR A 291 0.40 13.51 -1.83
CA THR A 291 1.80 13.24 -1.47
C THR A 291 2.27 14.14 -0.31
N LEU A 292 1.93 15.44 -0.36
CA LEU A 292 2.26 16.40 0.70
C LEU A 292 1.55 16.08 2.02
N LEU A 293 0.38 15.46 1.98
CA LEU A 293 -0.30 14.99 3.19
C LEU A 293 0.29 13.68 3.72
N THR A 294 0.61 12.74 2.82
CA THR A 294 1.08 11.40 3.22
C THR A 294 2.52 11.40 3.70
N ALA A 295 3.41 12.14 3.03
CA ALA A 295 4.84 12.11 3.33
C ALA A 295 5.16 12.56 4.77
N PRO A 296 4.63 13.67 5.30
CA PRO A 296 4.86 14.06 6.69
C PRO A 296 4.32 13.02 7.68
N ILE A 297 3.15 12.42 7.42
CA ILE A 297 2.57 11.38 8.27
C ILE A 297 3.48 10.16 8.30
N ALA A 298 3.91 9.68 7.14
CA ALA A 298 4.80 8.52 7.02
C ALA A 298 6.15 8.76 7.70
N LEU A 299 6.74 9.96 7.51
CA LEU A 299 8.01 10.33 8.13
C LEU A 299 7.90 10.47 9.65
N THR A 300 6.80 11.05 10.13
CA THR A 300 6.55 11.19 11.59
C THR A 300 6.38 9.83 12.25
N ILE A 301 5.62 8.93 11.62
CA ILE A 301 5.43 7.58 12.14
C ILE A 301 6.72 6.78 12.06
N ARG A 302 7.47 6.90 10.97
CA ARG A 302 8.81 6.31 10.86
C ARG A 302 9.71 6.77 11.99
N TRP A 303 9.81 8.07 12.22
CA TRP A 303 10.61 8.64 13.31
C TRP A 303 10.15 8.11 14.68
N ALA A 304 8.84 8.04 14.92
CA ALA A 304 8.31 7.52 16.17
C ALA A 304 8.64 6.03 16.37
N LEU A 305 8.48 5.21 15.33
CA LEU A 305 8.80 3.78 15.38
C LEU A 305 10.30 3.53 15.58
N GLU A 306 11.17 4.32 14.93
CA GLU A 306 12.63 4.22 15.11
C GLU A 306 13.10 4.72 16.48
N LYS A 307 12.44 5.75 17.05
CA LYS A 307 12.84 6.35 18.33
C LYS A 307 12.35 5.56 19.55
N TYR A 308 11.12 5.04 19.48
CA TYR A 308 10.45 4.38 20.62
C TYR A 308 10.37 2.86 20.47
N GLY A 309 10.75 2.33 19.32
CA GLY A 309 10.81 0.90 19.09
C GLY A 309 11.96 0.22 19.81
N PRO A 310 11.89 -1.10 20.02
CA PRO A 310 13.00 -1.88 20.54
C PRO A 310 14.20 -1.81 19.59
N SER A 311 15.41 -1.56 20.14
CA SER A 311 16.67 -1.66 19.41
C SER A 311 16.96 -3.12 19.15
N GLU A 312 17.49 -3.43 17.96
CA GLU A 312 17.99 -4.78 17.60
C GLU A 312 19.44 -5.01 18.07
N ASP A 313 20.04 -4.06 18.84
CA ASP A 313 21.42 -4.11 19.34
C ASP A 313 21.52 -4.94 20.64
#